data_a18649558ec695690218a2ac47da4f5e
#
_entry.id   a18649558ec695690218a2ac47da4f5e
#
_cell.length_a   1.000
_cell.length_b   1.000
_cell.length_c   1.000
_cell.angle_alpha   90.00
_cell.angle_beta   90.00
_cell.angle_gamma   90.00
#
_symmetry.space_group_name_H-M   'P 1'
#
loop_
_entity.id
_entity.type
_entity.pdbx_description
1 polymer ?
#
loop_
_entity_poly.entity_id
_entity_poly.type
_entity_poly.pdbx_seq_one_letter_code
_entity_poly.pdbx_strand_id
1 'polypeptide(L)'
;MKIHYLQHDDLVQACTIEQWATEQGILLSNTQVHKGEAFPDTSDFDLLVILGGRMGAYEEEDYPWLIDEKAFIKRAIAENKYVLGVCLGAQILAHVLGGLVHPHVHKEIGWWPVHFSPQIECTLLQGLPETVHLFEFHGDTFKLPTGVKLLASSAGCENQAFIYNDRVLAVQFHPEVSVEKTKVLAQAAGNVEGPYSQPAAHYMNEQAHFEQSREVMFTILCNFKEQIKLAEVML
;
A
#
# COMPACT_ATOMS: atom_id res chain seq x y z
N MET A 1 2.97 1.50 -19.99
CA MET A 1 2.86 1.04 -18.58
C MET A 1 1.76 0.01 -18.45
N LYS A 2 2.04 -1.11 -17.79
CA LYS A 2 1.10 -2.17 -17.40
C LYS A 2 1.18 -2.33 -15.89
N ILE A 3 0.05 -2.52 -15.22
CA ILE A 3 -0.02 -2.71 -13.77
C ILE A 3 -0.50 -4.13 -13.49
N HIS A 4 0.17 -4.79 -12.55
CA HIS A 4 -0.29 -6.05 -11.97
C HIS A 4 -0.47 -5.89 -10.47
N TYR A 5 -1.60 -6.38 -9.90
CA TYR A 5 -1.77 -6.32 -8.44
C TYR A 5 -1.98 -7.70 -7.82
N LEU A 6 -1.46 -7.84 -6.59
CA LEU A 6 -1.65 -9.03 -5.75
C LEU A 6 -2.79 -8.76 -4.78
N GLN A 7 -3.75 -9.68 -4.75
CA GLN A 7 -4.95 -9.62 -3.92
C GLN A 7 -4.96 -10.79 -2.93
N HIS A 8 -5.07 -10.48 -1.64
CA HIS A 8 -4.93 -11.44 -0.54
C HIS A 8 -6.26 -11.91 0.06
N ASP A 9 -7.36 -11.25 -0.30
CA ASP A 9 -8.68 -11.49 0.30
C ASP A 9 -9.78 -11.00 -0.67
N ASP A 10 -10.93 -11.65 -0.69
CA ASP A 10 -12.08 -11.19 -1.48
C ASP A 10 -12.64 -9.84 -1.00
N LEU A 11 -12.37 -9.49 0.27
CA LEU A 11 -12.74 -8.19 0.84
C LEU A 11 -11.79 -7.06 0.41
N VAL A 12 -10.62 -7.33 -0.13
CA VAL A 12 -9.66 -6.31 -0.58
C VAL A 12 -9.75 -6.15 -2.10
N GLN A 13 -9.86 -4.92 -2.56
CA GLN A 13 -9.98 -4.55 -3.97
C GLN A 13 -9.06 -3.37 -4.27
N ALA A 14 -8.68 -3.20 -5.52
CA ALA A 14 -7.80 -2.11 -5.94
C ALA A 14 -8.51 -0.74 -6.02
N CYS A 15 -9.84 -0.68 -5.94
CA CYS A 15 -10.67 0.53 -5.80
C CYS A 15 -10.22 1.69 -6.70
N THR A 16 -9.66 2.77 -6.09
CA THR A 16 -9.25 3.96 -6.85
C THR A 16 -8.09 3.69 -7.80
N ILE A 17 -7.31 2.62 -7.60
CA ILE A 17 -6.27 2.18 -8.55
C ILE A 17 -6.92 1.68 -9.85
N GLU A 18 -8.00 0.88 -9.76
CA GLU A 18 -8.77 0.42 -10.94
C GLU A 18 -9.42 1.59 -11.65
N GLN A 19 -9.98 2.53 -10.88
CA GLN A 19 -10.55 3.76 -11.44
C GLN A 19 -9.51 4.53 -12.23
N TRP A 20 -8.35 4.81 -11.63
CA TRP A 20 -7.27 5.54 -12.30
C TRP A 20 -6.76 4.81 -13.54
N ALA A 21 -6.53 3.49 -13.46
CA ALA A 21 -6.06 2.69 -14.59
C ALA A 21 -7.06 2.76 -15.77
N THR A 22 -8.36 2.68 -15.48
CA THR A 22 -9.43 2.80 -16.47
C THR A 22 -9.43 4.19 -17.12
N GLU A 23 -9.37 5.27 -16.34
CA GLU A 23 -9.34 6.66 -16.83
C GLU A 23 -8.10 6.93 -17.69
N GLN A 24 -6.97 6.28 -17.39
CA GLN A 24 -5.72 6.42 -18.14
C GLN A 24 -5.55 5.44 -19.30
N GLY A 25 -6.49 4.52 -19.51
CA GLY A 25 -6.39 3.47 -20.53
C GLY A 25 -5.22 2.51 -20.29
N ILE A 26 -4.88 2.26 -19.00
CA ILE A 26 -3.77 1.40 -18.59
C ILE A 26 -4.28 -0.01 -18.39
N LEU A 27 -3.54 -1.00 -18.91
CA LEU A 27 -3.84 -2.41 -18.68
C LEU A 27 -3.60 -2.77 -17.22
N LEU A 28 -4.63 -3.29 -16.57
CA LEU A 28 -4.61 -3.76 -15.20
C LEU A 28 -4.91 -5.27 -15.18
N SER A 29 -4.07 -6.02 -14.49
CA SER A 29 -4.24 -7.47 -14.26
C SER A 29 -4.02 -7.80 -12.79
N ASN A 30 -4.46 -8.97 -12.34
CA ASN A 30 -4.28 -9.38 -10.94
C ASN A 30 -4.00 -10.86 -10.79
N THR A 31 -3.44 -11.21 -9.62
CA THR A 31 -3.35 -12.57 -9.07
C THR A 31 -4.07 -12.60 -7.73
N GLN A 32 -5.05 -13.48 -7.59
CA GLN A 32 -5.71 -13.77 -6.32
C GLN A 32 -4.88 -14.82 -5.56
N VAL A 33 -3.91 -14.31 -4.79
CA VAL A 33 -2.89 -15.15 -4.12
C VAL A 33 -3.54 -16.15 -3.16
N HIS A 34 -4.56 -15.70 -2.42
CA HIS A 34 -5.34 -16.52 -1.49
C HIS A 34 -6.12 -17.67 -2.14
N LYS A 35 -6.27 -17.66 -3.48
CA LYS A 35 -6.90 -18.73 -4.26
C LYS A 35 -5.89 -19.63 -4.95
N GLY A 36 -4.60 -19.40 -4.74
CA GLY A 36 -3.52 -20.21 -5.33
C GLY A 36 -3.34 -19.97 -6.82
N GLU A 37 -3.73 -18.79 -7.34
CA GLU A 37 -3.46 -18.41 -8.72
C GLU A 37 -1.96 -18.25 -8.96
N ALA A 38 -1.50 -18.60 -10.15
CA ALA A 38 -0.10 -18.48 -10.52
C ALA A 38 0.32 -17.01 -10.70
N PHE A 39 1.53 -16.67 -10.24
CA PHE A 39 2.12 -15.37 -10.49
C PHE A 39 2.50 -15.25 -11.98
N PRO A 40 2.37 -14.05 -12.58
CA PRO A 40 2.80 -13.80 -13.95
C PRO A 40 4.32 -13.79 -14.08
N ASP A 41 4.83 -13.74 -15.31
CA ASP A 41 6.22 -13.37 -15.52
C ASP A 41 6.42 -11.89 -15.18
N THR A 42 7.59 -11.56 -14.63
CA THR A 42 7.90 -10.16 -14.28
C THR A 42 7.98 -9.25 -15.50
N SER A 43 8.17 -9.78 -16.70
CA SER A 43 8.10 -9.04 -17.97
C SER A 43 6.67 -8.60 -18.36
N ASP A 44 5.64 -9.15 -17.73
CA ASP A 44 4.24 -8.88 -18.07
C ASP A 44 3.73 -7.56 -17.49
N PHE A 45 4.45 -6.93 -16.56
CA PHE A 45 4.09 -5.68 -15.92
C PHE A 45 5.28 -4.73 -15.72
N ASP A 46 4.98 -3.45 -15.56
CA ASP A 46 5.94 -2.38 -15.24
C ASP A 46 5.85 -1.96 -13.77
N LEU A 47 4.62 -1.99 -13.20
CA LEU A 47 4.33 -1.71 -11.80
C LEU A 47 3.64 -2.91 -11.16
N LEU A 48 4.22 -3.42 -10.06
CA LEU A 48 3.58 -4.37 -9.16
C LEU A 48 2.93 -3.63 -8.00
N VAL A 49 1.64 -3.86 -7.76
CA VAL A 49 0.93 -3.35 -6.58
C VAL A 49 0.62 -4.51 -5.66
N ILE A 50 0.98 -4.40 -4.38
CA ILE A 50 0.72 -5.40 -3.35
C ILE A 50 -0.34 -4.79 -2.42
N LEU A 51 -1.55 -5.31 -2.49
CA LEU A 51 -2.67 -4.76 -1.74
C LEU A 51 -2.61 -5.11 -0.25
N GLY A 52 -3.56 -4.59 0.51
CA GLY A 52 -3.77 -4.94 1.89
C GLY A 52 -4.28 -6.37 2.09
N GLY A 53 -4.48 -6.75 3.35
CA GLY A 53 -5.03 -8.05 3.75
C GLY A 53 -5.16 -8.12 5.26
N ARG A 54 -5.90 -9.10 5.76
CA ARG A 54 -6.10 -9.34 7.21
C ARG A 54 -5.03 -10.20 7.87
N MET A 55 -4.12 -10.78 7.06
CA MET A 55 -3.04 -11.65 7.52
C MET A 55 -1.89 -10.82 8.08
N GLY A 56 -1.16 -11.36 9.03
CA GLY A 56 0.17 -10.85 9.37
C GLY A 56 1.20 -11.27 8.31
N ALA A 57 2.11 -10.38 7.97
CA ALA A 57 3.16 -10.69 6.99
C ALA A 57 4.10 -11.84 7.43
N TYR A 58 3.99 -12.31 8.65
CA TYR A 58 4.80 -13.38 9.26
C TYR A 58 4.00 -14.68 9.48
N GLU A 59 2.76 -14.75 9.03
CA GLU A 59 1.84 -15.88 9.27
C GLU A 59 1.92 -16.95 8.16
N GLU A 60 3.13 -17.37 7.77
CA GLU A 60 3.33 -18.37 6.71
C GLU A 60 2.80 -19.76 7.09
N GLU A 61 2.68 -20.07 8.38
CA GLU A 61 2.13 -21.34 8.84
C GLU A 61 0.63 -21.45 8.52
N ASP A 62 -0.10 -20.34 8.70
CA ASP A 62 -1.54 -20.27 8.43
C ASP A 62 -1.84 -19.94 6.95
N TYR A 63 -0.93 -19.20 6.31
CA TYR A 63 -1.04 -18.75 4.92
C TYR A 63 0.20 -19.11 4.10
N PRO A 64 0.38 -20.41 3.73
CA PRO A 64 1.60 -20.90 3.07
C PRO A 64 1.93 -20.19 1.74
N TRP A 65 0.93 -19.65 1.05
CA TRP A 65 1.11 -18.87 -0.17
C TRP A 65 1.94 -17.59 0.03
N LEU A 66 2.08 -17.07 1.27
CA LEU A 66 2.96 -15.94 1.59
C LEU A 66 4.43 -16.25 1.25
N ILE A 67 4.85 -17.51 1.31
CA ILE A 67 6.22 -17.91 0.98
C ILE A 67 6.50 -17.66 -0.50
N ASP A 68 5.61 -18.14 -1.38
CA ASP A 68 5.75 -18.01 -2.83
C ASP A 68 5.60 -16.54 -3.26
N GLU A 69 4.67 -15.82 -2.63
CA GLU A 69 4.47 -14.40 -2.86
C GLU A 69 5.73 -13.58 -2.53
N LYS A 70 6.31 -13.80 -1.36
CA LYS A 70 7.56 -13.12 -0.96
C LYS A 70 8.72 -13.44 -1.91
N ALA A 71 8.79 -14.67 -2.40
CA ALA A 71 9.79 -15.06 -3.40
C ALA A 71 9.56 -14.32 -4.73
N PHE A 72 8.31 -14.20 -5.17
CA PHE A 72 7.92 -13.44 -6.36
C PHE A 72 8.26 -11.96 -6.22
N ILE A 73 7.91 -11.34 -5.09
CA ILE A 73 8.22 -9.92 -4.80
C ILE A 73 9.73 -9.67 -4.79
N LYS A 74 10.52 -10.56 -4.15
CA LYS A 74 11.99 -10.48 -4.16
C LYS A 74 12.55 -10.47 -5.57
N ARG A 75 12.01 -11.33 -6.45
CA ARG A 75 12.41 -11.40 -7.85
C ARG A 75 12.06 -10.10 -8.59
N ALA A 76 10.85 -9.59 -8.43
CA ALA A 76 10.43 -8.32 -9.05
C ALA A 76 11.33 -7.15 -8.62
N ILE A 77 11.69 -7.06 -7.33
CA ILE A 77 12.62 -6.04 -6.82
C ILE A 77 14.03 -6.22 -7.42
N ALA A 78 14.55 -7.45 -7.46
CA ALA A 78 15.87 -7.76 -8.03
C ALA A 78 15.95 -7.41 -9.53
N GLU A 79 14.85 -7.51 -10.25
CA GLU A 79 14.73 -7.14 -11.66
C GLU A 79 14.38 -5.65 -11.87
N ASN A 80 14.52 -4.83 -10.81
CA ASN A 80 14.30 -3.39 -10.82
C ASN A 80 12.89 -2.96 -11.25
N LYS A 81 11.86 -3.78 -11.00
CA LYS A 81 10.46 -3.37 -11.21
C LYS A 81 10.05 -2.28 -10.23
N TYR A 82 9.14 -1.43 -10.66
CA TYR A 82 8.46 -0.52 -9.74
C TYR A 82 7.47 -1.31 -8.89
N VAL A 83 7.43 -1.01 -7.58
CA VAL A 83 6.58 -1.73 -6.64
C VAL A 83 5.90 -0.75 -5.69
N LEU A 84 4.59 -0.91 -5.51
CA LEU A 84 3.80 -0.20 -4.50
C LEU A 84 3.19 -1.22 -3.53
N GLY A 85 3.52 -1.12 -2.25
CA GLY A 85 2.88 -1.91 -1.20
C GLY A 85 1.94 -1.05 -0.36
N VAL A 86 0.71 -1.53 -0.14
CA VAL A 86 -0.32 -0.87 0.65
C VAL A 86 -0.67 -1.74 1.86
N CYS A 87 -0.63 -1.20 3.06
CA CYS A 87 -0.96 -1.85 4.33
C CYS A 87 -0.21 -3.19 4.52
N LEU A 88 -0.85 -4.35 4.41
CA LEU A 88 -0.16 -5.65 4.42
C LEU A 88 0.95 -5.68 3.36
N GLY A 89 0.73 -5.12 2.17
CA GLY A 89 1.75 -5.04 1.13
C GLY A 89 2.98 -4.26 1.57
N ALA A 90 2.83 -3.18 2.33
CA ALA A 90 3.95 -2.44 2.92
C ALA A 90 4.69 -3.28 3.98
N GLN A 91 3.97 -4.04 4.78
CA GLN A 91 4.54 -4.95 5.79
C GLN A 91 5.30 -6.10 5.12
N ILE A 92 4.74 -6.70 4.05
CA ILE A 92 5.43 -7.73 3.26
C ILE A 92 6.71 -7.15 2.64
N LEU A 93 6.68 -5.94 2.09
CA LEU A 93 7.87 -5.27 1.57
C LEU A 93 8.92 -5.04 2.67
N ALA A 94 8.52 -4.56 3.84
CA ALA A 94 9.43 -4.41 4.97
C ALA A 94 10.08 -5.75 5.35
N HIS A 95 9.29 -6.84 5.45
CA HIS A 95 9.78 -8.19 5.75
C HIS A 95 10.75 -8.71 4.66
N VAL A 96 10.38 -8.58 3.40
CA VAL A 96 11.19 -9.04 2.25
C VAL A 96 12.54 -8.34 2.17
N LEU A 97 12.59 -7.07 2.56
CA LEU A 97 13.81 -6.25 2.61
C LEU A 97 14.63 -6.43 3.90
N GLY A 98 14.18 -7.30 4.83
CA GLY A 98 14.91 -7.63 6.06
C GLY A 98 14.49 -6.82 7.28
N GLY A 99 13.37 -6.11 7.23
CA GLY A 99 12.72 -5.50 8.39
C GLY A 99 11.95 -6.52 9.24
N LEU A 100 11.43 -6.06 10.37
CA LEU A 100 10.65 -6.90 11.30
C LEU A 100 9.22 -6.37 11.41
N VAL A 101 8.25 -7.16 10.99
CA VAL A 101 6.81 -6.88 11.18
C VAL A 101 6.37 -7.44 12.54
N HIS A 102 5.58 -6.69 13.26
CA HIS A 102 5.10 -7.08 14.59
C HIS A 102 3.79 -6.34 14.94
N PRO A 103 2.98 -6.87 15.88
CA PRO A 103 1.83 -6.15 16.39
C PRO A 103 2.20 -4.77 16.93
N HIS A 104 1.40 -3.76 16.59
CA HIS A 104 1.55 -2.41 17.10
C HIS A 104 0.89 -2.28 18.48
N VAL A 105 1.36 -1.34 19.29
CA VAL A 105 0.80 -1.08 20.62
C VAL A 105 -0.66 -0.61 20.53
N HIS A 106 -0.98 0.14 19.49
CA HIS A 106 -2.32 0.65 19.20
C HIS A 106 -2.73 0.29 17.78
N LYS A 107 -4.02 -0.04 17.58
CA LYS A 107 -4.58 -0.08 16.23
C LYS A 107 -4.85 1.35 15.77
N GLU A 108 -4.57 1.63 14.50
CA GLU A 108 -5.02 2.85 13.85
C GLU A 108 -6.20 2.52 12.94
N ILE A 109 -7.36 3.16 13.20
CA ILE A 109 -8.59 2.97 12.43
C ILE A 109 -9.27 4.31 12.23
N GLY A 110 -9.57 4.65 10.97
CA GLY A 110 -10.22 5.90 10.58
C GLY A 110 -9.29 6.88 9.87
N TRP A 111 -9.67 8.14 9.83
CA TRP A 111 -8.93 9.20 9.15
C TRP A 111 -7.98 9.89 10.12
N TRP A 112 -6.68 9.77 9.87
CA TRP A 112 -5.63 10.36 10.70
C TRP A 112 -4.68 11.21 9.88
N PRO A 113 -4.14 12.31 10.46
CA PRO A 113 -3.12 13.10 9.80
C PRO A 113 -1.84 12.27 9.59
N VAL A 114 -1.42 12.13 8.35
CA VAL A 114 -0.12 11.58 7.96
C VAL A 114 0.78 12.74 7.56
N HIS A 115 1.98 12.77 8.13
CA HIS A 115 2.98 13.82 7.92
C HIS A 115 4.09 13.29 7.02
N PHE A 116 4.18 13.82 5.80
CA PHE A 116 5.26 13.51 4.87
C PHE A 116 6.49 14.35 5.18
N SER A 117 7.68 13.72 5.17
CA SER A 117 8.94 14.40 5.47
C SER A 117 9.38 15.29 4.31
N PRO A 118 9.40 16.61 4.46
CA PRO A 118 9.81 17.53 3.39
C PRO A 118 11.32 17.51 3.12
N GLN A 119 12.11 16.93 4.04
CA GLN A 119 13.57 16.86 3.92
C GLN A 119 14.03 15.68 3.06
N ILE A 120 13.13 14.74 2.72
CA ILE A 120 13.46 13.55 1.96
C ILE A 120 12.84 13.66 0.58
N GLU A 121 13.69 13.89 -0.42
CA GLU A 121 13.24 13.88 -1.80
C GLU A 121 12.80 12.47 -2.20
N CYS A 122 11.55 12.37 -2.67
CA CYS A 122 10.97 11.17 -3.23
C CYS A 122 10.10 11.55 -4.43
N THR A 123 10.58 11.21 -5.62
CA THR A 123 9.88 11.52 -6.88
C THR A 123 8.49 10.89 -6.94
N LEU A 124 8.28 9.72 -6.30
CA LEU A 124 7.00 9.02 -6.28
C LEU A 124 5.94 9.72 -5.40
N LEU A 125 6.36 10.63 -4.49
CA LEU A 125 5.47 11.43 -3.64
C LEU A 125 5.44 12.90 -4.04
N GLN A 126 6.06 13.26 -5.14
CA GLN A 126 6.11 14.65 -5.60
C GLN A 126 4.70 15.21 -5.83
N GLY A 127 4.46 16.43 -5.32
CA GLY A 127 3.16 17.10 -5.44
C GLY A 127 2.17 16.79 -4.31
N LEU A 128 2.49 15.86 -3.40
CA LEU A 128 1.67 15.64 -2.21
C LEU A 128 1.86 16.78 -1.18
N PRO A 129 0.81 17.13 -0.42
CA PRO A 129 0.93 18.09 0.69
C PRO A 129 1.75 17.49 1.84
N GLU A 130 2.37 18.35 2.65
CA GLU A 130 3.15 17.91 3.83
C GLU A 130 2.31 17.16 4.86
N THR A 131 1.01 17.42 4.93
CA THR A 131 0.09 16.75 5.83
C THR A 131 -1.24 16.51 5.14
N VAL A 132 -1.76 15.30 5.23
CA VAL A 132 -3.06 14.93 4.68
C VAL A 132 -3.73 13.88 5.57
N HIS A 133 -5.06 13.93 5.74
CA HIS A 133 -5.80 12.88 6.41
C HIS A 133 -5.94 11.68 5.49
N LEU A 134 -5.38 10.55 5.91
CA LEU A 134 -5.44 9.28 5.17
C LEU A 134 -6.11 8.22 6.00
N PHE A 135 -6.71 7.24 5.33
CA PHE A 135 -7.43 6.17 5.99
C PHE A 135 -6.45 5.13 6.52
N GLU A 136 -6.53 4.91 7.82
CA GLU A 136 -5.78 3.89 8.54
C GLU A 136 -6.68 2.72 8.88
N PHE A 137 -6.18 1.51 8.71
CA PHE A 137 -6.90 0.30 9.09
C PHE A 137 -5.92 -0.84 9.36
N HIS A 138 -5.09 -0.69 10.40
CA HIS A 138 -4.07 -1.67 10.72
C HIS A 138 -3.85 -1.87 12.21
N GLY A 139 -3.36 -3.05 12.56
CA GLY A 139 -2.97 -3.42 13.92
C GLY A 139 -1.52 -3.85 14.04
N ASP A 140 -0.83 -4.02 12.91
CA ASP A 140 0.59 -4.34 12.84
C ASP A 140 1.38 -3.14 12.31
N THR A 141 2.66 -3.10 12.63
CA THR A 141 3.65 -2.15 12.12
C THR A 141 4.96 -2.89 11.83
N PHE A 142 5.99 -2.16 11.42
CA PHE A 142 7.27 -2.75 11.08
C PHE A 142 8.45 -1.88 11.55
N LYS A 143 9.56 -2.54 11.88
CA LYS A 143 10.86 -1.87 11.95
C LYS A 143 11.42 -1.77 10.55
N LEU A 144 11.93 -0.59 10.22
CA LEU A 144 12.47 -0.31 8.89
C LEU A 144 13.66 -1.22 8.57
N PRO A 145 13.71 -1.80 7.36
CA PRO A 145 14.89 -2.49 6.88
C PRO A 145 16.07 -1.54 6.63
N THR A 146 17.28 -2.10 6.55
CA THR A 146 18.46 -1.29 6.21
C THR A 146 18.38 -0.78 4.77
N GLY A 147 18.78 0.48 4.55
CA GLY A 147 18.87 1.07 3.21
C GLY A 147 17.58 1.69 2.69
N VAL A 148 16.51 1.72 3.49
CA VAL A 148 15.29 2.48 3.16
C VAL A 148 15.32 3.89 3.75
N LYS A 149 14.51 4.79 3.17
CA LYS A 149 14.26 6.13 3.71
C LYS A 149 12.83 6.18 4.24
N LEU A 150 12.64 6.58 5.49
CA LEU A 150 11.32 6.85 6.07
C LEU A 150 10.75 8.12 5.44
N LEU A 151 9.55 8.03 4.86
CA LEU A 151 8.92 9.13 4.11
C LEU A 151 7.78 9.79 4.88
N ALA A 152 7.10 9.05 5.75
CA ALA A 152 5.92 9.58 6.45
C ALA A 152 5.73 8.92 7.81
N SER A 153 5.09 9.67 8.73
CA SER A 153 4.71 9.24 10.07
C SER A 153 3.33 9.79 10.46
N SER A 154 2.69 9.19 11.46
CA SER A 154 1.50 9.72 12.14
C SER A 154 1.73 9.81 13.66
N ALA A 155 0.78 10.40 14.37
CA ALA A 155 0.82 10.42 15.83
C ALA A 155 0.65 9.01 16.44
N GLY A 156 -0.02 8.11 15.74
CA GLY A 156 -0.26 6.73 16.16
C GLY A 156 0.80 5.75 15.71
N CYS A 157 1.51 6.00 14.60
CA CYS A 157 2.51 5.11 14.04
C CYS A 157 3.68 5.89 13.41
N GLU A 158 4.91 5.58 13.84
CA GLU A 158 6.12 6.23 13.33
C GLU A 158 6.37 5.89 11.85
N ASN A 159 6.07 4.66 11.43
CA ASN A 159 6.43 4.13 10.12
C ASN A 159 5.21 4.03 9.20
N GLN A 160 4.81 5.17 8.63
CA GLN A 160 3.66 5.26 7.73
C GLN A 160 4.01 5.08 6.23
N ALA A 161 5.22 5.44 5.84
CA ALA A 161 5.68 5.19 4.48
C ALA A 161 7.21 5.13 4.41
N PHE A 162 7.73 4.29 3.52
CA PHE A 162 9.16 4.25 3.20
C PHE A 162 9.39 4.00 1.71
N ILE A 163 10.61 4.32 1.26
CA ILE A 163 11.09 4.02 -0.09
C ILE A 163 12.41 3.27 -0.07
N TYR A 164 12.56 2.32 -1.00
CA TYR A 164 13.78 1.58 -1.27
C TYR A 164 14.17 1.71 -2.74
N ASN A 165 15.45 2.06 -2.99
CA ASN A 165 16.04 2.23 -4.33
C ASN A 165 15.22 3.11 -5.29
N ASP A 166 14.50 4.12 -4.78
CA ASP A 166 13.66 5.06 -5.52
C ASP A 166 12.59 4.40 -6.44
N ARG A 167 12.33 3.09 -6.25
CA ARG A 167 11.40 2.28 -7.06
C ARG A 167 10.37 1.52 -6.25
N VAL A 168 10.67 1.20 -4.99
CA VAL A 168 9.80 0.41 -4.11
C VAL A 168 9.22 1.33 -3.05
N LEU A 169 7.97 1.74 -3.23
CA LEU A 169 7.22 2.58 -2.31
C LEU A 169 6.31 1.70 -1.45
N ALA A 170 6.38 1.86 -0.15
CA ALA A 170 5.52 1.20 0.82
C ALA A 170 4.74 2.25 1.62
N VAL A 171 3.41 2.07 1.73
CA VAL A 171 2.53 2.93 2.51
C VAL A 171 1.66 2.08 3.44
N GLN A 172 1.62 2.41 4.74
CA GLN A 172 0.83 1.68 5.73
C GLN A 172 -0.66 2.04 5.66
N PHE A 173 -0.96 3.29 5.31
CA PHE A 173 -2.30 3.82 5.11
C PHE A 173 -2.93 3.33 3.79
N HIS A 174 -4.25 3.56 3.64
CA HIS A 174 -5.05 3.12 2.50
C HIS A 174 -5.49 4.29 1.60
N PRO A 175 -4.64 4.80 0.70
CA PRO A 175 -5.04 5.88 -0.20
C PRO A 175 -5.94 5.39 -1.34
N GLU A 176 -6.05 4.07 -1.51
CA GLU A 176 -6.88 3.43 -2.54
C GLU A 176 -8.34 3.27 -2.14
N VAL A 177 -8.68 3.43 -0.84
CA VAL A 177 -9.97 3.05 -0.31
C VAL A 177 -11.15 3.84 -0.91
N SER A 178 -12.27 3.17 -1.14
CA SER A 178 -13.55 3.79 -1.52
C SER A 178 -14.54 3.82 -0.36
N VAL A 179 -15.58 4.66 -0.48
CA VAL A 179 -16.67 4.73 0.50
C VAL A 179 -17.33 3.36 0.71
N GLU A 180 -17.61 2.65 -0.40
CA GLU A 180 -18.24 1.32 -0.36
C GLU A 180 -17.36 0.31 0.37
N LYS A 181 -16.05 0.37 0.09
CA LYS A 181 -15.08 -0.53 0.71
C LYS A 181 -14.95 -0.27 2.20
N THR A 182 -14.88 0.99 2.61
CA THR A 182 -14.80 1.36 4.03
C THR A 182 -15.99 0.82 4.83
N LYS A 183 -17.21 0.77 4.24
CA LYS A 183 -18.37 0.16 4.88
C LYS A 183 -18.19 -1.34 5.13
N VAL A 184 -17.61 -2.06 4.16
CA VAL A 184 -17.32 -3.50 4.30
C VAL A 184 -16.27 -3.73 5.38
N LEU A 185 -15.19 -2.94 5.39
CA LEU A 185 -14.14 -3.02 6.40
C LEU A 185 -14.69 -2.71 7.80
N ALA A 186 -15.54 -1.69 7.94
CA ALA A 186 -16.18 -1.34 9.19
C ALA A 186 -17.04 -2.47 9.78
N GLN A 187 -17.79 -3.18 8.92
CA GLN A 187 -18.58 -4.35 9.34
C GLN A 187 -17.69 -5.51 9.79
N ALA A 188 -16.57 -5.75 9.09
CA ALA A 188 -15.64 -6.81 9.43
C ALA A 188 -14.87 -6.54 10.74
N ALA A 189 -14.52 -5.28 11.01
CA ALA A 189 -13.75 -4.90 12.19
C ALA A 189 -14.55 -4.95 13.49
N GLY A 190 -15.87 -4.70 13.42
CA GLY A 190 -16.70 -4.48 14.62
C GLY A 190 -16.27 -3.21 15.40
N ASN A 191 -16.57 -3.19 16.70
CA ASN A 191 -16.13 -2.09 17.56
C ASN A 191 -14.69 -2.32 18.04
N VAL A 192 -13.78 -1.46 17.61
CA VAL A 192 -12.40 -1.41 18.09
C VAL A 192 -12.21 -0.12 18.89
N GLU A 193 -11.84 -0.25 20.16
CA GLU A 193 -11.56 0.88 21.04
C GLU A 193 -10.05 1.14 21.11
N GLY A 194 -9.67 2.41 21.16
CA GLY A 194 -8.27 2.80 21.27
C GLY A 194 -8.05 4.29 21.01
N PRO A 195 -6.89 4.83 21.41
CA PRO A 195 -6.59 6.26 21.25
C PRO A 195 -6.52 6.70 19.78
N TYR A 196 -6.30 5.76 18.85
CA TYR A 196 -6.21 5.99 17.41
C TYR A 196 -7.28 5.20 16.64
N SER A 197 -8.40 4.86 17.29
CA SER A 197 -9.53 4.16 16.66
C SER A 197 -10.77 5.05 16.68
N GLN A 198 -11.21 5.48 15.51
CA GLN A 198 -12.46 6.25 15.35
C GLN A 198 -13.66 5.29 15.23
N PRO A 199 -14.83 5.66 15.74
CA PRO A 199 -16.04 4.91 15.49
C PRO A 199 -16.41 4.85 14.00
N ALA A 200 -16.96 3.72 13.54
CA ALA A 200 -17.33 3.52 12.14
C ALA A 200 -18.27 4.62 11.59
N ALA A 201 -19.23 5.05 12.39
CA ALA A 201 -20.15 6.14 12.01
C ALA A 201 -19.44 7.47 11.75
N HIS A 202 -18.24 7.67 12.31
CA HIS A 202 -17.45 8.87 12.07
C HIS A 202 -16.73 8.75 10.72
N TYR A 203 -15.83 7.79 10.55
CA TYR A 203 -14.97 7.73 9.37
C TYR A 203 -15.71 7.37 8.06
N MET A 204 -16.87 6.74 8.11
CA MET A 204 -17.66 6.41 6.91
C MET A 204 -18.33 7.62 6.23
N ASN A 205 -18.47 8.75 6.91
CA ASN A 205 -19.20 9.91 6.41
C ASN A 205 -18.29 11.09 6.01
N GLU A 206 -16.98 10.92 6.04
CA GLU A 206 -16.00 11.97 5.77
C GLU A 206 -15.67 12.08 4.26
N GLN A 207 -16.67 12.52 3.46
CA GLN A 207 -16.53 12.58 1.98
C GLN A 207 -15.29 13.36 1.52
N ALA A 208 -14.96 14.47 2.18
CA ALA A 208 -13.78 15.27 1.83
C ALA A 208 -12.46 14.49 1.99
N HIS A 209 -12.36 13.60 2.98
CA HIS A 209 -11.18 12.77 3.17
C HIS A 209 -11.07 11.68 2.11
N PHE A 210 -12.19 11.10 1.66
CA PHE A 210 -12.17 10.16 0.51
C PHE A 210 -11.68 10.83 -0.77
N GLU A 211 -12.10 12.07 -1.03
CA GLU A 211 -11.66 12.82 -2.20
C GLU A 211 -10.16 13.14 -2.12
N GLN A 212 -9.67 13.61 -0.97
CA GLN A 212 -8.24 13.85 -0.73
C GLN A 212 -7.40 12.58 -0.87
N SER A 213 -7.87 11.47 -0.29
CA SER A 213 -7.19 10.17 -0.35
C SER A 213 -7.07 9.67 -1.80
N ARG A 214 -8.14 9.81 -2.58
CA ARG A 214 -8.14 9.50 -4.01
C ARG A 214 -7.12 10.36 -4.78
N GLU A 215 -7.04 11.66 -4.50
CA GLU A 215 -6.07 12.56 -5.12
C GLU A 215 -4.63 12.15 -4.78
N VAL A 216 -4.37 11.73 -3.54
CA VAL A 216 -3.08 11.18 -3.12
C VAL A 216 -2.72 9.95 -3.94
N MET A 217 -3.63 8.96 -4.05
CA MET A 217 -3.38 7.76 -4.85
C MET A 217 -3.15 8.10 -6.33
N PHE A 218 -3.95 8.97 -6.90
CA PHE A 218 -3.82 9.39 -8.30
C PHE A 218 -2.47 10.08 -8.54
N THR A 219 -2.02 10.94 -7.62
CA THR A 219 -0.71 11.59 -7.70
C THR A 219 0.42 10.55 -7.65
N ILE A 220 0.37 9.60 -6.72
CA ILE A 220 1.36 8.52 -6.62
C ILE A 220 1.41 7.71 -7.94
N LEU A 221 0.27 7.32 -8.48
CA LEU A 221 0.20 6.53 -9.73
C LEU A 221 0.68 7.34 -10.95
N CYS A 222 0.37 8.63 -11.02
CA CYS A 222 0.90 9.53 -12.05
C CYS A 222 2.44 9.62 -11.95
N ASN A 223 2.99 9.74 -10.75
CA ASN A 223 4.43 9.79 -10.54
C ASN A 223 5.10 8.46 -10.94
N PHE A 224 4.52 7.31 -10.58
CA PHE A 224 5.01 6.01 -11.09
C PHE A 224 5.01 5.97 -12.62
N LYS A 225 3.92 6.40 -13.26
CA LYS A 225 3.79 6.42 -14.73
C LYS A 225 4.90 7.24 -15.38
N GLU A 226 5.19 8.43 -14.84
CA GLU A 226 6.27 9.29 -15.36
C GLU A 226 7.66 8.67 -15.13
N GLN A 227 7.92 8.10 -13.95
CA GLN A 227 9.22 7.45 -13.68
C GLN A 227 9.45 6.21 -14.55
N ILE A 228 8.42 5.39 -14.80
CA ILE A 228 8.49 4.25 -15.72
C ILE A 228 8.81 4.72 -17.12
N LYS A 229 8.12 5.75 -17.62
CA LYS A 229 8.35 6.31 -18.94
C LYS A 229 9.78 6.88 -19.10
N LEU A 230 10.29 7.58 -18.08
CA LEU A 230 11.66 8.08 -18.09
C LEU A 230 12.69 6.96 -18.13
N ALA A 231 12.46 5.87 -17.40
CA ALA A 231 13.34 4.70 -17.39
C ALA A 231 13.37 3.99 -18.76
N GLU A 232 12.25 3.92 -19.50
CA GLU A 232 12.18 3.35 -20.85
C GLU A 232 12.98 4.15 -21.89
N VAL A 233 13.11 5.47 -21.72
CA VAL A 233 13.86 6.34 -22.63
C VAL A 233 15.38 6.26 -22.41
N MET A 234 15.79 5.81 -21.23
CA MET A 234 17.23 5.73 -20.84
C MET A 234 17.87 4.38 -21.18
N LEU A 235 17.10 3.39 -21.62
CA LEU A 235 17.55 2.07 -22.10
C LEU A 235 17.68 2.05 -23.61
#